data_e71062a1c95f45c3f7971df42057512f
#
_entry.id   e71062a1c95f45c3f7971df42057512f
#
_cell.length_a   1.000
_cell.length_b   1.000
_cell.length_c   1.000
_cell.angle_alpha   90.00
_cell.angle_beta   90.00
_cell.angle_gamma   90.00
#
_symmetry.space_group_name_H-M   'P 1'
#
loop_
_entity.id
_entity.type
_entity.pdbx_description
1 polymer ?
#
loop_
_entity_poly.entity_id
_entity_poly.type
_entity_poly.pdbx_seq_one_letter_code
_entity_poly.pdbx_strand_id
1 'polypeptide(L)'
;MTTLDATTPTENSKYAVEVRGVHKSYGPLEVLKGVDLVVRPGEVTVIIGPSGSGKSTLLRSLNHLEKVDQGTVRVDGDLVGYRRRGNKLHELSNKDILRQRSQIGFVFQNFNLFPHLTVLENVLEAPVSAQKRKRADVEPEALALLERVGLKDKAHDYPRRLSGGQQQRVAIARALALRPKVILFDEPTSALDPELVGEVLEVIRGLAREGATLVIVTHEVGFAKEIADTVVFMDAGQVVEQGTPSELLDNPQEPRTKAFLAHVL
;
A
#
# COMPACT_ATOMS: atom_id res chain seq x y z
N MET A 1 12.56 12.37 -27.22
CA MET A 1 12.45 11.03 -27.85
C MET A 1 13.35 10.12 -27.04
N THR A 2 12.86 9.58 -25.93
CA THR A 2 13.65 8.77 -24.99
C THR A 2 13.39 7.30 -25.33
N THR A 3 14.44 6.60 -25.70
CA THR A 3 14.44 5.16 -25.97
C THR A 3 14.23 4.42 -24.65
N LEU A 4 13.04 3.86 -24.47
CA LEU A 4 12.73 2.96 -23.36
C LEU A 4 13.26 1.56 -23.73
N ASP A 5 14.20 1.09 -22.93
CA ASP A 5 14.76 -0.27 -23.01
C ASP A 5 13.66 -1.33 -22.89
N ALA A 6 13.65 -2.21 -23.88
CA ALA A 6 12.61 -3.20 -24.07
C ALA A 6 12.97 -4.49 -23.35
N THR A 7 12.58 -4.64 -22.08
CA THR A 7 12.61 -5.95 -21.42
C THR A 7 11.30 -6.70 -21.62
N THR A 8 11.40 -7.90 -22.16
CA THR A 8 10.36 -8.91 -22.43
C THR A 8 9.61 -9.32 -21.15
N PRO A 9 8.33 -9.72 -21.19
CA PRO A 9 7.64 -10.25 -20.02
C PRO A 9 8.33 -11.56 -19.61
N THR A 10 8.90 -11.59 -18.41
CA THR A 10 9.49 -12.79 -17.81
C THR A 10 8.47 -13.47 -16.91
N GLU A 11 8.23 -14.74 -17.17
CA GLU A 11 7.65 -15.69 -16.23
C GLU A 11 8.41 -15.63 -14.90
N ASN A 12 7.71 -15.45 -13.79
CA ASN A 12 8.19 -15.20 -12.42
C ASN A 12 8.91 -13.84 -12.25
N SER A 13 8.13 -12.79 -12.00
CA SER A 13 8.70 -11.51 -11.60
C SER A 13 9.53 -11.68 -10.32
N LYS A 14 10.80 -11.27 -10.36
CA LYS A 14 11.70 -11.24 -9.19
C LYS A 14 11.18 -10.31 -8.09
N TYR A 15 10.27 -9.40 -8.43
CA TYR A 15 9.74 -8.35 -7.55
C TYR A 15 8.21 -8.40 -7.49
N ALA A 16 7.67 -8.23 -6.28
CA ALA A 16 6.24 -8.05 -6.07
C ALA A 16 5.78 -6.66 -6.53
N VAL A 17 6.64 -5.64 -6.32
CA VAL A 17 6.43 -4.28 -6.85
C VAL A 17 7.73 -3.80 -7.51
N GLU A 18 7.60 -3.19 -8.68
CA GLU A 18 8.69 -2.54 -9.40
C GLU A 18 8.23 -1.19 -9.94
N VAL A 19 8.90 -0.14 -9.53
CA VAL A 19 8.71 1.26 -9.96
C VAL A 19 9.95 1.70 -10.69
N ARG A 20 9.81 2.26 -11.89
CA ARG A 20 10.94 2.72 -12.70
C ARG A 20 10.69 4.11 -13.26
N GLY A 21 11.54 5.05 -12.84
CA GLY A 21 11.58 6.43 -13.31
C GLY A 21 10.22 7.12 -13.25
N VAL A 22 9.47 6.94 -12.16
CA VAL A 22 8.12 7.47 -12.06
C VAL A 22 8.13 8.96 -11.78
N HIS A 23 7.46 9.73 -12.66
CA HIS A 23 7.18 11.14 -12.51
C HIS A 23 5.67 11.38 -12.36
N LYS A 24 5.32 12.37 -11.53
CA LYS A 24 3.93 12.82 -11.35
C LYS A 24 3.89 14.30 -11.05
N SER A 25 3.04 15.02 -11.79
CA SER A 25 2.79 16.45 -11.60
C SER A 25 1.31 16.73 -11.38
N TYR A 26 1.02 17.74 -10.59
CA TYR A 26 -0.30 18.37 -10.44
C TYR A 26 -0.20 19.82 -10.90
N GLY A 27 -0.61 20.08 -12.14
CA GLY A 27 -0.36 21.38 -12.77
C GLY A 27 1.14 21.66 -12.86
N PRO A 28 1.63 22.81 -12.33
CA PRO A 28 3.05 23.15 -12.38
C PRO A 28 3.90 22.46 -11.30
N LEU A 29 3.28 21.79 -10.33
CA LEU A 29 3.97 21.17 -9.21
C LEU A 29 4.32 19.73 -9.54
N GLU A 30 5.62 19.43 -9.73
CA GLU A 30 6.12 18.05 -9.86
C GLU A 30 6.31 17.43 -8.48
N VAL A 31 5.48 16.41 -8.16
CA VAL A 31 5.40 15.74 -6.86
C VAL A 31 6.26 14.48 -6.81
N LEU A 32 6.39 13.74 -7.92
CA LEU A 32 7.34 12.63 -8.05
C LEU A 32 8.31 12.92 -9.19
N LYS A 33 9.60 12.75 -8.93
CA LYS A 33 10.70 13.21 -9.79
C LYS A 33 11.67 12.07 -10.13
N GLY A 34 11.19 11.09 -10.92
CA GLY A 34 12.00 9.97 -11.35
C GLY A 34 12.22 8.94 -10.25
N VAL A 35 11.14 8.54 -9.56
CA VAL A 35 11.22 7.59 -8.44
C VAL A 35 11.43 6.17 -8.95
N ASP A 36 12.43 5.50 -8.37
CA ASP A 36 12.69 4.05 -8.51
C ASP A 36 12.46 3.37 -7.16
N LEU A 37 11.78 2.21 -7.19
CA LEU A 37 11.54 1.38 -6.01
C LEU A 37 11.35 -0.08 -6.41
N VAL A 38 11.89 -1.01 -5.63
CA VAL A 38 11.61 -2.44 -5.78
C VAL A 38 11.22 -3.04 -4.43
N VAL A 39 10.24 -3.95 -4.45
CA VAL A 39 9.80 -4.71 -3.27
C VAL A 39 9.78 -6.18 -3.65
N ARG A 40 10.41 -7.04 -2.86
CA ARG A 40 10.41 -8.50 -3.09
C ARG A 40 9.14 -9.15 -2.53
N PRO A 41 8.74 -10.32 -3.05
CA PRO A 41 7.68 -11.10 -2.41
C PRO A 41 8.01 -11.41 -0.94
N GLY A 42 7.03 -11.19 -0.04
CA GLY A 42 7.19 -11.39 1.40
C GLY A 42 7.95 -10.27 2.12
N GLU A 43 8.42 -9.24 1.42
CA GLU A 43 9.17 -8.11 1.98
C GLU A 43 8.23 -7.06 2.57
N VAL A 44 8.62 -6.49 3.71
CA VAL A 44 8.00 -5.32 4.32
C VAL A 44 8.85 -4.09 3.99
N THR A 45 8.36 -3.25 3.09
CA THR A 45 9.00 -1.96 2.75
C THR A 45 8.25 -0.83 3.43
N VAL A 46 8.94 -0.04 4.25
CA VAL A 46 8.37 1.13 4.92
C VAL A 46 8.92 2.41 4.29
N ILE A 47 8.02 3.31 3.91
CA ILE A 47 8.35 4.61 3.31
C ILE A 47 8.11 5.70 4.35
N ILE A 48 9.18 6.44 4.70
CA ILE A 48 9.16 7.55 5.64
C ILE A 48 9.57 8.85 4.95
N GLY A 49 9.33 9.99 5.60
CA GLY A 49 9.74 11.31 5.11
C GLY A 49 8.76 12.41 5.52
N PRO A 50 9.10 13.68 5.29
CA PRO A 50 8.27 14.82 5.67
C PRO A 50 6.93 14.84 4.92
N SER A 51 5.94 15.56 5.47
CA SER A 51 4.68 15.81 4.78
C SER A 51 4.94 16.52 3.44
N GLY A 52 4.21 16.13 2.39
CA GLY A 52 4.40 16.67 1.04
C GLY A 52 5.58 16.09 0.26
N SER A 53 6.33 15.11 0.78
CA SER A 53 7.46 14.50 0.04
C SER A 53 7.04 13.56 -1.09
N GLY A 54 5.74 13.28 -1.28
CA GLY A 54 5.23 12.45 -2.37
C GLY A 54 4.90 11.00 -2.00
N LYS A 55 5.07 10.58 -0.74
CA LYS A 55 4.85 9.19 -0.27
C LYS A 55 3.48 8.62 -0.64
N SER A 56 2.39 9.29 -0.26
CA SER A 56 1.03 8.85 -0.56
C SER A 56 0.75 8.88 -2.07
N THR A 57 1.32 9.83 -2.82
CA THR A 57 1.22 9.88 -4.29
C THR A 57 1.90 8.67 -4.92
N LEU A 58 3.11 8.33 -4.46
CA LEU A 58 3.81 7.12 -4.89
C LEU A 58 2.97 5.88 -4.57
N LEU A 59 2.51 5.73 -3.31
CA LEU A 59 1.73 4.58 -2.88
C LEU A 59 0.45 4.41 -3.72
N ARG A 60 -0.29 5.50 -3.98
CA ARG A 60 -1.50 5.51 -4.81
C ARG A 60 -1.22 5.22 -6.29
N SER A 61 -0.01 5.48 -6.77
CA SER A 61 0.38 5.11 -8.13
C SER A 61 0.55 3.58 -8.29
N LEU A 62 0.89 2.85 -7.20
CA LEU A 62 1.09 1.41 -7.24
C LEU A 62 -0.20 0.61 -7.57
N ASN A 63 -1.37 1.20 -7.36
CA ASN A 63 -2.66 0.58 -7.73
C ASN A 63 -3.47 1.43 -8.74
N HIS A 64 -2.79 2.37 -9.43
CA HIS A 64 -3.40 3.26 -10.43
C HIS A 64 -4.54 4.14 -9.88
N LEU A 65 -4.58 4.43 -8.58
CA LEU A 65 -5.42 5.49 -8.02
C LEU A 65 -4.91 6.86 -8.49
N GLU A 66 -3.58 7.00 -8.59
CA GLU A 66 -2.92 8.12 -9.26
C GLU A 66 -2.25 7.64 -10.55
N LYS A 67 -2.54 8.32 -11.66
CA LYS A 67 -1.89 8.04 -12.95
C LYS A 67 -0.51 8.70 -12.96
N VAL A 68 0.50 7.94 -13.32
CA VAL A 68 1.85 8.47 -13.50
C VAL A 68 1.96 9.20 -14.85
N ASP A 69 2.78 10.25 -14.92
CA ASP A 69 2.98 11.02 -16.15
C ASP A 69 4.11 10.41 -17.00
N GLN A 70 5.15 9.84 -16.33
CA GLN A 70 6.26 9.13 -16.95
C GLN A 70 6.68 7.94 -16.08
N GLY A 71 7.47 7.06 -16.66
CA GLY A 71 7.93 5.86 -15.98
C GLY A 71 6.93 4.70 -16.05
N THR A 72 7.17 3.68 -15.24
CA THR A 72 6.33 2.48 -15.18
C THR A 72 6.19 1.96 -13.76
N VAL A 73 5.02 1.39 -13.47
CA VAL A 73 4.75 0.63 -12.24
C VAL A 73 4.34 -0.78 -12.64
N ARG A 74 4.92 -1.78 -11.98
CA ARG A 74 4.53 -3.19 -12.13
C ARG A 74 4.21 -3.78 -10.76
N VAL A 75 3.21 -4.63 -10.73
CA VAL A 75 2.86 -5.45 -9.56
C VAL A 75 2.77 -6.89 -10.04
N ASP A 76 3.51 -7.79 -9.41
CA ASP A 76 3.63 -9.21 -9.79
C ASP A 76 3.95 -9.40 -11.29
N GLY A 77 4.79 -8.50 -11.84
CA GLY A 77 5.19 -8.48 -13.25
C GLY A 77 4.24 -7.75 -14.20
N ASP A 78 2.99 -7.54 -13.83
CA ASP A 78 2.00 -6.87 -14.66
C ASP A 78 2.14 -5.35 -14.61
N LEU A 79 2.09 -4.68 -15.76
CA LEU A 79 2.01 -3.22 -15.84
C LEU A 79 0.70 -2.72 -15.24
N VAL A 80 0.79 -1.86 -14.24
CA VAL A 80 -0.37 -1.28 -13.55
C VAL A 80 -1.00 -0.20 -14.42
N GLY A 81 -2.29 -0.37 -14.73
CA GLY A 81 -3.11 0.58 -15.49
C GLY A 81 -2.85 0.63 -17.00
N TYR A 82 -1.82 -0.07 -17.50
CA TYR A 82 -1.42 -0.01 -18.89
C TYR A 82 -1.15 -1.40 -19.48
N ARG A 83 -1.21 -1.48 -20.83
CA ARG A 83 -0.69 -2.61 -21.62
C ARG A 83 0.25 -2.11 -22.69
N ARG A 84 1.28 -2.88 -22.99
CA ARG A 84 2.21 -2.59 -24.07
C ARG A 84 1.69 -3.10 -25.41
N ARG A 85 1.73 -2.27 -26.44
CA ARG A 85 1.52 -2.66 -27.85
C ARG A 85 2.65 -2.07 -28.69
N GLY A 86 3.58 -2.91 -29.12
CA GLY A 86 4.82 -2.46 -29.75
C GLY A 86 5.61 -1.55 -28.78
N ASN A 87 5.95 -0.35 -29.23
CA ASN A 87 6.70 0.65 -28.42
C ASN A 87 5.80 1.65 -27.66
N LYS A 88 4.48 1.44 -27.61
CA LYS A 88 3.54 2.35 -26.94
C LYS A 88 2.83 1.67 -25.79
N LEU A 89 2.63 2.45 -24.72
CA LEU A 89 1.74 2.09 -23.60
C LEU A 89 0.33 2.59 -23.92
N HIS A 90 -0.64 1.72 -23.74
CA HIS A 90 -2.06 2.03 -23.89
C HIS A 90 -2.73 1.81 -22.54
N GLU A 91 -3.47 2.80 -22.06
CA GLU A 91 -4.25 2.66 -20.83
C GLU A 91 -5.26 1.51 -20.98
N LEU A 92 -5.40 0.75 -19.91
CA LEU A 92 -6.37 -0.35 -19.83
C LEU A 92 -7.80 0.19 -19.75
N SER A 93 -8.77 -0.67 -20.08
CA SER A 93 -10.17 -0.36 -19.78
C SER A 93 -10.41 -0.26 -18.28
N ASN A 94 -11.43 0.51 -17.85
CA ASN A 94 -11.82 0.59 -16.44
C ASN A 94 -12.07 -0.79 -15.82
N LYS A 95 -12.64 -1.73 -16.59
CA LYS A 95 -12.86 -3.10 -16.15
C LYS A 95 -11.55 -3.84 -15.85
N ASP A 96 -10.54 -3.68 -16.69
CA ASP A 96 -9.24 -4.31 -16.51
C ASP A 96 -8.47 -3.67 -15.35
N ILE A 97 -8.56 -2.34 -15.20
CA ILE A 97 -7.99 -1.61 -14.05
C ILE A 97 -8.61 -2.10 -12.74
N LEU A 98 -9.95 -2.24 -12.68
CA LEU A 98 -10.62 -2.77 -11.49
C LEU A 98 -10.18 -4.21 -11.17
N ARG A 99 -9.96 -5.04 -12.20
CA ARG A 99 -9.43 -6.39 -12.01
C ARG A 99 -8.00 -6.37 -11.45
N GLN A 100 -7.12 -5.49 -11.93
CA GLN A 100 -5.78 -5.33 -11.35
C GLN A 100 -5.85 -4.85 -9.90
N ARG A 101 -6.69 -3.85 -9.60
CA ARG A 101 -6.90 -3.35 -8.23
C ARG A 101 -7.39 -4.42 -7.26
N SER A 102 -8.17 -5.39 -7.74
CA SER A 102 -8.64 -6.50 -6.89
C SER A 102 -7.55 -7.48 -6.50
N GLN A 103 -6.33 -7.34 -7.03
CA GLN A 103 -5.14 -8.11 -6.64
C GLN A 103 -4.22 -7.34 -5.70
N ILE A 104 -4.54 -6.09 -5.39
CA ILE A 104 -3.74 -5.18 -4.55
C ILE A 104 -4.63 -4.72 -3.40
N GLY A 105 -4.26 -5.08 -2.17
CA GLY A 105 -4.92 -4.57 -0.98
C GLY A 105 -4.55 -3.11 -0.77
N PHE A 106 -5.51 -2.25 -0.42
CA PHE A 106 -5.23 -0.86 -0.08
C PHE A 106 -5.96 -0.47 1.20
N VAL A 107 -5.20 0.02 2.18
CA VAL A 107 -5.70 0.52 3.47
C VAL A 107 -5.45 2.02 3.52
N PHE A 108 -6.53 2.79 3.57
CA PHE A 108 -6.49 4.25 3.56
C PHE A 108 -6.33 4.83 4.97
N GLN A 109 -5.79 6.03 5.05
CA GLN A 109 -5.67 6.82 6.26
C GLN A 109 -7.04 7.04 6.95
N ASN A 110 -8.09 7.35 6.19
CA ASN A 110 -9.44 7.67 6.67
C ASN A 110 -10.40 6.48 6.62
N PHE A 111 -9.90 5.23 6.77
CA PHE A 111 -10.67 3.98 6.79
C PHE A 111 -11.48 3.70 5.51
N ASN A 112 -12.21 4.68 4.99
CA ASN A 112 -13.04 4.65 3.79
C ASN A 112 -14.00 3.45 3.76
N LEU A 113 -14.61 3.13 4.91
CA LEU A 113 -15.67 2.14 4.98
C LEU A 113 -16.95 2.67 4.38
N PHE A 114 -17.73 1.78 3.76
CA PHE A 114 -19.06 2.11 3.26
C PHE A 114 -20.02 2.27 4.44
N PRO A 115 -20.53 3.48 4.73
CA PRO A 115 -21.28 3.75 5.96
C PRO A 115 -22.68 3.10 5.98
N HIS A 116 -23.20 2.74 4.80
CA HIS A 116 -24.50 2.08 4.61
C HIS A 116 -24.43 0.55 4.63
N LEU A 117 -23.22 -0.02 4.70
CA LEU A 117 -22.99 -1.46 4.82
C LEU A 117 -22.56 -1.80 6.26
N THR A 118 -22.92 -2.98 6.72
CA THR A 118 -22.40 -3.56 7.96
C THR A 118 -20.90 -3.85 7.86
N VAL A 119 -20.26 -4.16 8.97
CA VAL A 119 -18.85 -4.56 9.02
C VAL A 119 -18.58 -5.77 8.11
N LEU A 120 -19.40 -6.81 8.22
CA LEU A 120 -19.29 -7.99 7.37
C LEU A 120 -19.50 -7.67 5.89
N GLU A 121 -20.51 -6.87 5.56
CA GLU A 121 -20.79 -6.47 4.18
C GLU A 121 -19.66 -5.63 3.59
N ASN A 122 -18.99 -4.76 4.37
CA ASN A 122 -17.79 -4.06 3.95
C ASN A 122 -16.67 -5.00 3.52
N VAL A 123 -16.48 -6.11 4.25
CA VAL A 123 -15.45 -7.12 3.92
C VAL A 123 -15.85 -7.95 2.71
N LEU A 124 -17.14 -8.26 2.55
CA LEU A 124 -17.68 -9.07 1.46
C LEU A 124 -17.74 -8.33 0.11
N GLU A 125 -17.85 -6.99 0.14
CA GLU A 125 -18.19 -6.20 -1.05
C GLU A 125 -17.26 -6.47 -2.24
N ALA A 126 -15.98 -6.27 -2.08
CA ALA A 126 -15.04 -6.39 -3.19
C ALA A 126 -14.84 -7.84 -3.70
N PRO A 127 -14.71 -8.87 -2.86
CA PRO A 127 -14.69 -10.26 -3.32
C PRO A 127 -15.91 -10.66 -4.15
N VAL A 128 -17.10 -10.21 -3.74
CA VAL A 128 -18.36 -10.56 -4.43
C VAL A 128 -18.55 -9.72 -5.68
N SER A 129 -18.41 -8.39 -5.58
CA SER A 129 -18.72 -7.48 -6.69
C SER A 129 -17.63 -7.44 -7.76
N ALA A 130 -16.34 -7.35 -7.36
CA ALA A 130 -15.21 -7.21 -8.27
C ALA A 130 -14.63 -8.57 -8.72
N GLN A 131 -14.43 -9.51 -7.79
CA GLN A 131 -13.86 -10.83 -8.10
C GLN A 131 -14.92 -11.85 -8.54
N LYS A 132 -16.23 -11.50 -8.44
CA LYS A 132 -17.34 -12.39 -8.80
C LYS A 132 -17.39 -13.71 -8.03
N ARG A 133 -16.84 -13.72 -6.82
CA ARG A 133 -16.90 -14.90 -5.93
C ARG A 133 -18.32 -15.01 -5.34
N LYS A 134 -18.76 -16.24 -5.11
CA LYS A 134 -20.07 -16.46 -4.49
C LYS A 134 -20.06 -16.03 -3.03
N ARG A 135 -21.09 -15.30 -2.59
CA ARG A 135 -21.21 -14.82 -1.20
C ARG A 135 -21.07 -15.96 -0.19
N ALA A 136 -21.71 -17.09 -0.46
CA ALA A 136 -21.66 -18.26 0.42
C ALA A 136 -20.25 -18.83 0.66
N ASP A 137 -19.35 -18.67 -0.34
CA ASP A 137 -17.95 -19.11 -0.22
C ASP A 137 -17.09 -18.07 0.50
N VAL A 138 -17.41 -16.76 0.36
CA VAL A 138 -16.63 -15.65 0.93
C VAL A 138 -17.02 -15.34 2.37
N GLU A 139 -18.27 -15.54 2.75
CA GLU A 139 -18.77 -15.16 4.08
C GLU A 139 -18.04 -15.86 5.24
N PRO A 140 -17.76 -17.18 5.21
CA PRO A 140 -16.94 -17.83 6.23
C PRO A 140 -15.51 -17.24 6.31
N GLU A 141 -14.91 -16.91 5.17
CA GLU A 141 -13.58 -16.31 5.12
C GLU A 141 -13.60 -14.89 5.71
N ALA A 142 -14.62 -14.09 5.38
CA ALA A 142 -14.79 -12.75 5.92
C ALA A 142 -14.96 -12.76 7.44
N LEU A 143 -15.74 -13.72 7.98
CA LEU A 143 -15.89 -13.91 9.44
C LEU A 143 -14.58 -14.32 10.10
N ALA A 144 -13.78 -15.18 9.46
CA ALA A 144 -12.45 -15.55 9.95
C ALA A 144 -11.48 -14.36 9.93
N LEU A 145 -11.53 -13.51 8.91
CA LEU A 145 -10.74 -12.27 8.85
C LEU A 145 -11.16 -11.29 9.95
N LEU A 146 -12.46 -11.14 10.20
CA LEU A 146 -12.97 -10.32 11.30
C LEU A 146 -12.55 -10.87 12.67
N GLU A 147 -12.53 -12.17 12.85
CA GLU A 147 -12.01 -12.82 14.07
C GLU A 147 -10.52 -12.52 14.26
N ARG A 148 -9.73 -12.62 13.17
CA ARG A 148 -8.29 -12.32 13.16
C ARG A 148 -7.99 -10.89 13.59
N VAL A 149 -8.84 -9.91 13.24
CA VAL A 149 -8.70 -8.52 13.67
C VAL A 149 -9.47 -8.19 14.95
N GLY A 150 -10.03 -9.20 15.65
CA GLY A 150 -10.72 -9.08 16.93
C GLY A 150 -12.08 -8.40 16.85
N LEU A 151 -12.82 -8.55 15.73
CA LEU A 151 -14.08 -7.85 15.48
C LEU A 151 -15.22 -8.76 14.99
N LYS A 152 -15.13 -10.08 15.24
CA LYS A 152 -16.17 -11.02 14.82
C LYS A 152 -17.53 -10.73 15.45
N ASP A 153 -17.54 -10.32 16.73
CA ASP A 153 -18.73 -9.92 17.48
C ASP A 153 -19.40 -8.64 16.92
N LYS A 154 -18.65 -7.85 16.13
CA LYS A 154 -19.10 -6.62 15.48
C LYS A 154 -19.53 -6.81 14.02
N ALA A 155 -19.58 -8.04 13.50
CA ALA A 155 -19.85 -8.34 12.09
C ALA A 155 -21.14 -7.67 11.57
N HIS A 156 -22.18 -7.55 12.39
CA HIS A 156 -23.48 -6.97 12.04
C HIS A 156 -23.64 -5.50 12.47
N ASP A 157 -22.62 -4.90 13.09
CA ASP A 157 -22.62 -3.47 13.41
C ASP A 157 -22.32 -2.64 12.15
N TYR A 158 -22.70 -1.35 12.21
CA TYR A 158 -22.36 -0.38 11.16
C TYR A 158 -21.11 0.42 11.55
N PRO A 159 -20.32 0.94 10.58
CA PRO A 159 -19.09 1.69 10.85
C PRO A 159 -19.22 2.81 11.89
N ARG A 160 -20.35 3.52 11.92
CA ARG A 160 -20.64 4.60 12.90
C ARG A 160 -20.67 4.16 14.37
N ARG A 161 -20.75 2.85 14.64
CA ARG A 161 -20.73 2.29 16.00
C ARG A 161 -19.36 1.83 16.44
N LEU A 162 -18.36 1.95 15.57
CA LEU A 162 -17.01 1.51 15.80
C LEU A 162 -16.09 2.67 16.17
N SER A 163 -15.11 2.42 17.05
CA SER A 163 -13.99 3.36 17.26
C SER A 163 -13.13 3.48 15.99
N GLY A 164 -12.30 4.53 15.90
CA GLY A 164 -11.37 4.71 14.77
C GLY A 164 -10.46 3.49 14.56
N GLY A 165 -9.88 2.94 15.63
CA GLY A 165 -9.04 1.75 15.57
C GLY A 165 -9.80 0.50 15.11
N GLN A 166 -11.07 0.34 15.54
CA GLN A 166 -11.93 -0.72 15.04
C GLN A 166 -12.25 -0.55 13.55
N GLN A 167 -12.57 0.66 13.10
CA GLN A 167 -12.81 0.94 11.67
C GLN A 167 -11.58 0.64 10.82
N GLN A 168 -10.39 0.99 11.30
CA GLN A 168 -9.15 0.69 10.60
C GLN A 168 -8.88 -0.82 10.52
N ARG A 169 -9.14 -1.57 11.59
CA ARG A 169 -9.03 -3.02 11.57
C ARG A 169 -10.04 -3.68 10.61
N VAL A 170 -11.25 -3.14 10.48
CA VAL A 170 -12.20 -3.58 9.43
C VAL A 170 -11.65 -3.25 8.03
N ALA A 171 -11.04 -2.07 7.81
CA ALA A 171 -10.43 -1.71 6.54
C ALA A 171 -9.28 -2.66 6.17
N ILE A 172 -8.49 -3.12 7.14
CA ILE A 172 -7.47 -4.15 6.94
C ILE A 172 -8.12 -5.48 6.54
N ALA A 173 -9.13 -5.96 7.28
CA ALA A 173 -9.85 -7.19 6.96
C ALA A 173 -10.46 -7.14 5.55
N ARG A 174 -11.04 -6.00 5.14
CA ARG A 174 -11.55 -5.75 3.79
C ARG A 174 -10.48 -5.88 2.72
N ALA A 175 -9.29 -5.33 2.95
CA ALA A 175 -8.16 -5.45 2.02
C ALA A 175 -7.68 -6.91 1.90
N LEU A 176 -7.61 -7.64 3.01
CA LEU A 176 -7.22 -9.06 3.05
C LEU A 176 -8.21 -9.99 2.33
N ALA A 177 -9.50 -9.68 2.35
CA ALA A 177 -10.56 -10.50 1.73
C ALA A 177 -10.36 -10.65 0.20
N LEU A 178 -9.65 -9.74 -0.43
CA LEU A 178 -9.25 -9.82 -1.84
C LEU A 178 -8.16 -10.87 -2.10
N ARG A 179 -7.52 -11.44 -1.06
CA ARG A 179 -6.33 -12.31 -1.18
C ARG A 179 -5.23 -11.64 -2.02
N PRO A 180 -4.80 -10.41 -1.65
CA PRO A 180 -3.95 -9.59 -2.49
C PRO A 180 -2.52 -10.13 -2.57
N LYS A 181 -1.80 -9.78 -3.66
CA LYS A 181 -0.38 -10.04 -3.87
C LYS A 181 0.51 -9.11 -3.04
N VAL A 182 0.03 -7.88 -2.80
CA VAL A 182 0.67 -6.85 -2.00
C VAL A 182 -0.40 -6.03 -1.28
N ILE A 183 -0.10 -5.59 -0.07
CA ILE A 183 -0.98 -4.70 0.70
C ILE A 183 -0.27 -3.36 0.90
N LEU A 184 -0.95 -2.31 0.50
CA LEU A 184 -0.50 -0.92 0.57
C LEU A 184 -1.19 -0.23 1.75
N PHE A 185 -0.41 0.40 2.63
CA PHE A 185 -0.92 1.13 3.79
C PHE A 185 -0.55 2.60 3.68
N ASP A 186 -1.54 3.48 3.55
CA ASP A 186 -1.38 4.93 3.47
C ASP A 186 -1.65 5.54 4.86
N GLU A 187 -0.60 5.70 5.66
CA GLU A 187 -0.63 6.27 7.02
C GLU A 187 -1.72 5.64 7.92
N PRO A 188 -1.68 4.32 8.17
CA PRO A 188 -2.79 3.57 8.77
C PRO A 188 -3.15 3.98 10.21
N THR A 189 -2.35 4.79 10.87
CA THR A 189 -2.54 5.21 12.27
C THR A 189 -2.75 6.71 12.45
N SER A 190 -2.51 7.53 11.43
CA SER A 190 -2.48 9.00 11.57
C SER A 190 -3.85 9.64 11.89
N ALA A 191 -4.95 8.93 11.64
CA ALA A 191 -6.32 9.39 11.97
C ALA A 191 -6.84 8.79 13.30
N LEU A 192 -5.96 8.18 14.11
CA LEU A 192 -6.33 7.49 15.36
C LEU A 192 -5.86 8.25 16.58
N ASP A 193 -6.63 8.10 17.65
CA ASP A 193 -6.17 8.48 18.99
C ASP A 193 -4.95 7.61 19.40
N PRO A 194 -3.94 8.16 20.10
CA PRO A 194 -2.72 7.45 20.45
C PRO A 194 -2.92 6.10 21.14
N GLU A 195 -3.95 5.99 21.98
CA GLU A 195 -4.30 4.75 22.70
C GLU A 195 -4.77 3.61 21.78
N LEU A 196 -5.28 3.94 20.56
CA LEU A 196 -5.78 2.96 19.58
C LEU A 196 -4.73 2.53 18.54
N VAL A 197 -3.60 3.24 18.46
CA VAL A 197 -2.53 2.98 17.50
C VAL A 197 -1.96 1.56 17.65
N GLY A 198 -1.70 1.15 18.91
CA GLY A 198 -1.09 -0.15 19.22
C GLY A 198 -1.86 -1.35 18.66
N GLU A 199 -3.20 -1.31 18.74
CA GLU A 199 -4.05 -2.41 18.24
C GLU A 199 -3.97 -2.58 16.71
N VAL A 200 -3.89 -1.47 15.97
CA VAL A 200 -3.76 -1.50 14.51
C VAL A 200 -2.37 -1.97 14.09
N LEU A 201 -1.33 -1.46 14.77
CA LEU A 201 0.05 -1.87 14.49
C LEU A 201 0.27 -3.36 14.76
N GLU A 202 -0.36 -3.93 15.81
CA GLU A 202 -0.25 -5.37 16.10
C GLU A 202 -0.85 -6.24 14.99
N VAL A 203 -1.98 -5.82 14.39
CA VAL A 203 -2.53 -6.51 13.23
C VAL A 203 -1.54 -6.48 12.06
N ILE A 204 -0.90 -5.34 11.79
CA ILE A 204 0.09 -5.21 10.71
C ILE A 204 1.35 -6.06 11.00
N ARG A 205 1.83 -6.10 12.27
CA ARG A 205 2.91 -7.01 12.68
C ARG A 205 2.57 -8.47 12.41
N GLY A 206 1.34 -8.87 12.71
CA GLY A 206 0.86 -10.22 12.42
C GLY A 206 0.97 -10.57 10.94
N LEU A 207 0.58 -9.65 10.04
CA LEU A 207 0.71 -9.81 8.60
C LEU A 207 2.17 -9.95 8.15
N ALA A 208 3.05 -9.11 8.68
CA ALA A 208 4.48 -9.17 8.40
C ALA A 208 5.10 -10.53 8.82
N ARG A 209 4.80 -11.00 10.03
CA ARG A 209 5.28 -12.32 10.53
C ARG A 209 4.78 -13.51 9.69
N GLU A 210 3.63 -13.38 9.04
CA GLU A 210 3.08 -14.39 8.13
C GLU A 210 3.70 -14.33 6.72
N GLY A 211 4.63 -13.42 6.46
CA GLY A 211 5.30 -13.26 5.18
C GLY A 211 4.47 -12.54 4.12
N ALA A 212 3.50 -11.71 4.51
CA ALA A 212 2.78 -10.87 3.57
C ALA A 212 3.71 -9.81 2.96
N THR A 213 3.52 -9.50 1.68
CA THR A 213 4.22 -8.38 1.04
C THR A 213 3.52 -7.08 1.40
N LEU A 214 4.23 -6.16 2.08
CA LEU A 214 3.66 -4.91 2.58
C LEU A 214 4.45 -3.71 2.07
N VAL A 215 3.73 -2.66 1.66
CA VAL A 215 4.31 -1.32 1.44
C VAL A 215 3.56 -0.36 2.33
N ILE A 216 4.26 0.24 3.28
CA ILE A 216 3.66 1.03 4.36
C ILE A 216 4.23 2.45 4.34
N VAL A 217 3.37 3.45 4.17
CA VAL A 217 3.69 4.85 4.45
C VAL A 217 3.30 5.13 5.89
N THR A 218 4.24 5.59 6.71
CA THR A 218 3.97 5.89 8.13
C THR A 218 4.90 6.95 8.68
N HIS A 219 4.49 7.59 9.78
CA HIS A 219 5.31 8.45 10.63
C HIS A 219 5.81 7.72 11.88
N GLU A 220 5.42 6.47 12.10
CA GLU A 220 5.80 5.63 13.24
C GLU A 220 7.19 5.02 13.02
N VAL A 221 8.28 5.80 13.29
CA VAL A 221 9.65 5.35 13.03
C VAL A 221 10.03 4.14 13.89
N GLY A 222 9.57 4.10 15.14
CA GLY A 222 9.79 2.95 16.03
C GLY A 222 9.17 1.66 15.46
N PHE A 223 7.97 1.76 14.90
CA PHE A 223 7.32 0.64 14.24
C PHE A 223 8.05 0.22 12.95
N ALA A 224 8.50 1.19 12.13
CA ALA A 224 9.31 0.92 10.95
C ALA A 224 10.58 0.12 11.31
N LYS A 225 11.26 0.51 12.39
CA LYS A 225 12.47 -0.18 12.89
C LYS A 225 12.21 -1.64 13.28
N GLU A 226 11.02 -1.92 13.81
CA GLU A 226 10.65 -3.25 14.30
C GLU A 226 10.28 -4.23 13.18
N ILE A 227 9.58 -3.77 12.13
CA ILE A 227 8.96 -4.69 11.16
C ILE A 227 9.54 -4.63 9.75
N ALA A 228 10.26 -3.54 9.38
CA ALA A 228 10.69 -3.35 8.01
C ALA A 228 11.90 -4.24 7.67
N ASP A 229 11.87 -4.83 6.48
CA ASP A 229 13.06 -5.39 5.83
C ASP A 229 13.85 -4.27 5.14
N THR A 230 13.13 -3.33 4.53
CA THR A 230 13.67 -2.15 3.84
C THR A 230 12.94 -0.89 4.29
N VAL A 231 13.70 0.14 4.63
CA VAL A 231 13.20 1.50 4.87
C VAL A 231 13.63 2.39 3.71
N VAL A 232 12.70 3.21 3.23
CA VAL A 232 12.90 4.18 2.14
C VAL A 232 12.61 5.57 2.67
N PHE A 233 13.59 6.46 2.64
CA PHE A 233 13.39 7.87 2.98
C PHE A 233 13.14 8.68 1.72
N MET A 234 11.98 9.35 1.67
CA MET A 234 11.59 10.24 0.57
C MET A 234 11.59 11.70 1.02
N ASP A 235 12.16 12.57 0.19
CA ASP A 235 12.05 14.01 0.34
C ASP A 235 11.95 14.70 -1.03
N ALA A 236 11.19 15.79 -1.10
CA ALA A 236 11.02 16.64 -2.28
C ALA A 236 10.71 15.87 -3.60
N GLY A 237 9.99 14.73 -3.50
CA GLY A 237 9.56 13.92 -4.64
C GLY A 237 10.57 12.86 -5.10
N GLN A 238 11.62 12.62 -4.35
CA GLN A 238 12.69 11.66 -4.68
C GLN A 238 12.94 10.68 -3.53
N VAL A 239 13.44 9.49 -3.86
CA VAL A 239 14.07 8.60 -2.88
C VAL A 239 15.47 9.16 -2.61
N VAL A 240 15.71 9.58 -1.39
CA VAL A 240 17.00 10.15 -0.96
C VAL A 240 17.92 9.05 -0.45
N GLU A 241 17.37 8.12 0.34
CA GLU A 241 18.13 7.02 0.92
C GLU A 241 17.23 5.80 1.12
N GLN A 242 17.78 4.60 0.96
CA GLN A 242 17.11 3.34 1.25
C GLN A 242 18.10 2.33 1.80
N GLY A 243 17.64 1.49 2.71
CA GLY A 243 18.46 0.46 3.34
C GLY A 243 17.68 -0.33 4.36
N THR A 244 18.35 -1.23 5.07
CA THR A 244 17.77 -1.90 6.24
C THR A 244 17.47 -0.88 7.35
N PRO A 245 16.57 -1.20 8.30
CA PRO A 245 16.32 -0.32 9.44
C PRO A 245 17.59 0.12 10.16
N SER A 246 18.56 -0.78 10.36
CA SER A 246 19.84 -0.43 11.05
C SER A 246 20.72 0.50 10.22
N GLU A 247 20.73 0.36 8.90
CA GLU A 247 21.49 1.24 8.01
C GLU A 247 20.89 2.64 7.96
N LEU A 248 19.57 2.74 7.73
CA LEU A 248 18.92 4.02 7.50
C LEU A 248 18.50 4.75 8.77
N LEU A 249 17.98 4.02 9.79
CA LEU A 249 17.44 4.65 11.00
C LEU A 249 18.50 4.86 12.08
N ASP A 250 19.49 3.94 12.21
CA ASP A 250 20.53 4.03 13.23
C ASP A 250 21.81 4.66 12.70
N ASN A 251 22.12 4.50 11.40
CA ASN A 251 23.35 4.99 10.79
C ASN A 251 23.11 5.62 9.40
N PRO A 252 22.21 6.62 9.28
CA PRO A 252 21.93 7.28 8.00
C PRO A 252 23.19 7.93 7.41
N GLN A 253 23.34 7.85 6.09
CA GLN A 253 24.48 8.43 5.38
C GLN A 253 24.18 9.82 4.87
N GLU A 254 22.97 10.02 4.34
CA GLU A 254 22.55 11.27 3.71
C GLU A 254 22.28 12.37 4.75
N PRO A 255 22.83 13.59 4.59
CA PRO A 255 22.62 14.70 5.52
C PRO A 255 21.13 15.03 5.74
N ARG A 256 20.32 14.85 4.69
CA ARG A 256 18.89 15.13 4.74
C ARG A 256 18.14 14.10 5.58
N THR A 257 18.50 12.81 5.48
CA THR A 257 17.98 11.74 6.32
C THR A 257 18.33 11.98 7.79
N LYS A 258 19.59 12.33 8.08
CA LYS A 258 20.06 12.69 9.46
C LYS A 258 19.23 13.82 10.05
N ALA A 259 19.05 14.90 9.28
CA ALA A 259 18.27 16.04 9.73
C ALA A 259 16.81 15.69 10.01
N PHE A 260 16.18 14.84 9.18
CA PHE A 260 14.80 14.38 9.40
C PHE A 260 14.70 13.52 10.67
N LEU A 261 15.56 12.52 10.81
CA LEU A 261 15.52 11.59 11.95
C LEU A 261 15.78 12.29 13.29
N ALA A 262 16.65 13.29 13.32
CA ALA A 262 16.91 14.09 14.54
C ALA A 262 15.67 14.88 15.04
N HIS A 263 14.61 15.01 14.23
CA HIS A 263 13.36 15.67 14.63
C HIS A 263 12.23 14.70 15.00
N VAL A 264 12.37 13.41 14.66
CA VAL A 264 11.29 12.42 14.84
C VAL A 264 11.67 11.29 15.80
N LEU A 265 12.94 11.15 16.15
CA LEU A 265 13.50 10.30 17.20
C LEU A 265 13.87 11.13 18.43
#